data_5672a243895e5dcd933767c62c12cd47
#
_entry.id   5672a243895e5dcd933767c62c12cd47
#
_cell.length_a   1.000
_cell.length_b   1.000
_cell.length_c   1.000
_cell.angle_alpha   90.00
_cell.angle_beta   90.00
_cell.angle_gamma   90.00
#
_symmetry.space_group_name_H-M   'P 1'
#
loop_
_entity.id
_entity.type
_entity.pdbx_description
1 polymer ?
#
loop_
_entity_poly.entity_id
_entity_poly.type
_entity_poly.pdbx_seq_one_letter_code
_entity_poly.pdbx_strand_id
1 'polypeptide(L)'
;MTSSEENIVRYIPSGCILMPNTSGARNAEEAVRIARLAKASGCGNWIKIEVISDNRYLLPDNYETIKATEILAAEGFVVLPYMSPDLMTAKRLVKAGAAAVMPLGAPIGSNRGLKTKELIEIMIQEIPLPIIVDAGIGRPSEAAAAMEMGAAAVLVNTAIATAEQPVTMARAFALAVQAGRSAFLAGPGAIQTFASASSPLTGFLNS
;
A
#
# COMPACT_ATOMS: atom_id res chain seq x y z
N MET A 1 27.88 16.18 7.30
CA MET A 1 26.85 17.10 7.83
C MET A 1 26.12 17.63 6.61
N THR A 2 24.97 17.02 6.25
CA THR A 2 24.08 17.51 5.20
C THR A 2 23.53 18.86 5.63
N SER A 3 23.52 19.84 4.71
CA SER A 3 23.02 21.19 5.01
C SER A 3 21.56 21.11 5.48
N SER A 4 21.14 22.02 6.33
CA SER A 4 19.78 22.06 6.89
C SER A 4 18.69 22.21 5.81
N GLU A 5 19.06 22.53 4.58
CA GLU A 5 18.17 22.72 3.43
C GLU A 5 17.79 21.42 2.72
N GLU A 6 18.56 20.33 2.91
CA GLU A 6 18.30 19.02 2.26
C GLU A 6 17.41 18.07 3.09
N ASN A 7 16.94 18.52 4.25
CA ASN A 7 16.12 17.67 5.09
C ASN A 7 14.64 17.67 4.63
N ILE A 8 14.23 16.65 3.90
CA ILE A 8 12.87 16.46 3.37
C ILE A 8 11.78 16.53 4.47
N VAL A 9 12.10 16.18 5.72
CA VAL A 9 11.14 16.21 6.84
C VAL A 9 10.55 17.60 7.05
N ARG A 10 11.28 18.67 6.72
CA ARG A 10 10.79 20.06 6.83
C ARG A 10 9.66 20.39 5.86
N TYR A 11 9.55 19.64 4.78
CA TYR A 11 8.53 19.86 3.75
C TYR A 11 7.30 18.96 3.95
N ILE A 12 7.32 18.09 4.97
CA ILE A 12 6.18 17.21 5.28
C ILE A 12 5.19 18.00 6.14
N PRO A 13 3.91 18.10 5.75
CA PRO A 13 2.88 18.75 6.54
C PRO A 13 2.77 18.13 7.94
N SER A 14 2.53 18.96 8.95
CA SER A 14 2.45 18.53 10.37
C SER A 14 1.33 17.52 10.67
N GLY A 15 0.33 17.40 9.78
CA GLY A 15 -0.74 16.40 9.88
C GLY A 15 -0.36 15.00 9.34
N CYS A 16 0.83 14.84 8.76
CA CYS A 16 1.28 13.56 8.24
C CYS A 16 2.00 12.76 9.32
N ILE A 17 1.67 11.46 9.43
CA ILE A 17 2.41 10.51 10.26
C ILE A 17 3.69 10.12 9.51
N LEU A 18 4.84 10.28 10.17
CA LEU A 18 6.09 9.78 9.64
C LEU A 18 6.15 8.27 9.81
N MET A 19 6.39 7.58 8.71
CA MET A 19 6.55 6.13 8.68
C MET A 19 7.86 5.79 7.97
N PRO A 20 8.99 5.71 8.70
CA PRO A 20 10.25 5.27 8.14
C PRO A 20 10.17 3.89 7.50
N ASN A 21 11.05 3.62 6.54
CA ASN A 21 11.13 2.36 5.82
C ASN A 21 12.46 1.67 6.13
N THR A 22 12.46 0.36 6.31
CA THR A 22 13.69 -0.45 6.49
C THR A 22 14.34 -0.84 5.16
N SER A 23 14.04 -0.12 4.09
CA SER A 23 14.60 -0.33 2.76
C SER A 23 16.13 -0.48 2.79
N GLY A 24 16.62 -1.50 2.11
CA GLY A 24 18.03 -1.90 2.13
C GLY A 24 18.36 -3.02 3.12
N ALA A 25 17.45 -3.38 4.03
CA ALA A 25 17.60 -4.54 4.89
C ALA A 25 17.52 -5.84 4.07
N ARG A 26 18.48 -6.76 4.32
CA ARG A 26 18.55 -8.07 3.65
C ARG A 26 18.02 -9.21 4.51
N ASN A 27 17.81 -8.96 5.79
CA ASN A 27 17.30 -9.91 6.78
C ASN A 27 16.58 -9.17 7.91
N ALA A 28 15.95 -9.93 8.80
CA ALA A 28 15.18 -9.39 9.92
C ALA A 28 16.04 -8.56 10.88
N GLU A 29 17.28 -8.99 11.16
CA GLU A 29 18.19 -8.30 12.10
C GLU A 29 18.52 -6.88 11.60
N GLU A 30 18.83 -6.75 10.31
CA GLU A 30 19.07 -5.43 9.69
C GLU A 30 17.84 -4.54 9.72
N ALA A 31 16.65 -5.09 9.42
CA ALA A 31 15.41 -4.34 9.47
C ALA A 31 15.12 -3.84 10.90
N VAL A 32 15.27 -4.68 11.91
CA VAL A 32 15.09 -4.32 13.32
C VAL A 32 16.08 -3.22 13.73
N ARG A 33 17.35 -3.34 13.33
CA ARG A 33 18.36 -2.31 13.62
C ARG A 33 17.98 -0.96 13.01
N ILE A 34 17.56 -0.95 11.74
CA ILE A 34 17.15 0.29 11.05
C ILE A 34 15.94 0.92 11.75
N ALA A 35 14.92 0.12 12.11
CA ALA A 35 13.74 0.60 12.81
C ALA A 35 14.08 1.24 14.17
N ARG A 36 14.95 0.61 14.97
CA ARG A 36 15.42 1.16 16.25
C ARG A 36 16.19 2.46 16.08
N LEU A 37 17.04 2.57 15.04
CA LEU A 37 17.74 3.82 14.71
C LEU A 37 16.77 4.93 14.31
N ALA A 38 15.75 4.65 13.49
CA ALA A 38 14.73 5.62 13.12
C ALA A 38 13.97 6.14 14.34
N LYS A 39 13.57 5.25 15.27
CA LYS A 39 12.92 5.63 16.53
C LYS A 39 13.83 6.49 17.41
N ALA A 40 15.08 6.11 17.57
CA ALA A 40 16.08 6.87 18.33
C ALA A 40 16.35 8.26 17.72
N SER A 41 16.17 8.42 16.40
CA SER A 41 16.27 9.69 15.69
C SER A 41 15.01 10.57 15.77
N GLY A 42 13.99 10.15 16.56
CA GLY A 42 12.77 10.93 16.76
C GLY A 42 11.69 10.76 15.70
N CYS A 43 11.80 9.74 14.82
CA CYS A 43 10.78 9.49 13.79
C CYS A 43 9.49 8.81 14.30
N GLY A 44 9.35 8.63 15.62
CA GLY A 44 8.19 7.96 16.20
C GLY A 44 8.31 6.43 16.17
N ASN A 45 7.16 5.74 16.28
CA ASN A 45 7.10 4.29 16.38
C ASN A 45 6.40 3.61 15.18
N TRP A 46 5.99 4.35 14.16
CA TRP A 46 5.48 3.78 12.92
C TRP A 46 6.64 3.34 12.05
N ILE A 47 6.53 2.14 11.47
CA ILE A 47 7.59 1.58 10.64
C ILE A 47 7.04 0.71 9.51
N LYS A 48 7.48 0.95 8.29
CA LYS A 48 7.31 0.03 7.18
C LYS A 48 8.47 -0.96 7.18
N ILE A 49 8.15 -2.25 7.25
CA ILE A 49 9.17 -3.30 7.12
C ILE A 49 9.29 -3.67 5.65
N GLU A 50 10.50 -3.54 5.13
CA GLU A 50 10.88 -3.94 3.79
C GLU A 50 12.21 -4.71 3.88
N VAL A 51 12.12 -6.04 3.73
CA VAL A 51 13.29 -6.93 3.71
C VAL A 51 13.40 -7.56 2.33
N ILE A 52 14.52 -7.33 1.66
CA ILE A 52 14.78 -7.80 0.29
C ILE A 52 16.13 -8.48 0.27
N SER A 53 16.15 -9.82 0.24
CA SER A 53 17.36 -10.62 0.21
C SER A 53 18.01 -10.72 -1.17
N ASP A 54 17.23 -10.51 -2.25
CA ASP A 54 17.69 -10.49 -3.65
C ASP A 54 17.22 -9.21 -4.37
N ASN A 55 18.15 -8.38 -4.79
CA ASN A 55 17.89 -7.08 -5.39
C ASN A 55 17.47 -7.12 -6.88
N ARG A 56 17.45 -8.29 -7.53
CA ARG A 56 17.17 -8.36 -8.98
C ARG A 56 15.74 -7.94 -9.34
N TYR A 57 14.75 -8.38 -8.54
CA TYR A 57 13.34 -8.08 -8.76
C TYR A 57 12.72 -7.29 -7.63
N LEU A 58 13.48 -6.98 -6.56
CA LEU A 58 13.03 -6.27 -5.37
C LEU A 58 11.78 -6.90 -4.75
N LEU A 59 11.73 -8.24 -4.72
CA LEU A 59 10.67 -8.99 -4.08
C LEU A 59 10.95 -9.14 -2.58
N PRO A 60 9.93 -8.99 -1.74
CA PRO A 60 10.10 -9.11 -0.29
C PRO A 60 10.38 -10.55 0.14
N ASP A 61 11.26 -10.71 1.12
CA ASP A 61 11.46 -11.97 1.83
C ASP A 61 10.41 -12.10 2.93
N ASN A 62 9.33 -12.83 2.65
CA ASN A 62 8.21 -12.97 3.58
C ASN A 62 8.61 -13.61 4.93
N TYR A 63 9.59 -14.52 4.93
CA TYR A 63 10.04 -15.19 6.15
C TYR A 63 10.78 -14.23 7.08
N GLU A 64 11.73 -13.48 6.55
CA GLU A 64 12.46 -12.47 7.31
C GLU A 64 11.56 -11.29 7.72
N THR A 65 10.58 -10.94 6.88
CA THR A 65 9.58 -9.92 7.18
C THR A 65 8.72 -10.31 8.40
N ILE A 66 8.28 -11.58 8.50
CA ILE A 66 7.53 -12.07 9.66
C ILE A 66 8.35 -11.96 10.94
N LYS A 67 9.62 -12.40 10.92
CA LYS A 67 10.52 -12.32 12.08
C LYS A 67 10.73 -10.87 12.56
N ALA A 68 11.00 -9.95 11.61
CA ALA A 68 11.18 -8.54 11.93
C ALA A 68 9.91 -7.94 12.53
N THR A 69 8.74 -8.32 11.99
CA THR A 69 7.44 -7.87 12.47
C THR A 69 7.19 -8.30 13.92
N GLU A 70 7.44 -9.58 14.23
CA GLU A 70 7.25 -10.13 15.59
C GLU A 70 8.10 -9.39 16.62
N ILE A 71 9.38 -9.17 16.33
CA ILE A 71 10.30 -8.46 17.22
C ILE A 71 9.84 -7.01 17.44
N LEU A 72 9.56 -6.29 16.35
CA LEU A 72 9.25 -4.86 16.44
C LEU A 72 7.86 -4.60 17.02
N ALA A 73 6.87 -5.45 16.75
CA ALA A 73 5.57 -5.37 17.37
C ALA A 73 5.65 -5.58 18.90
N ALA A 74 6.47 -6.54 19.36
CA ALA A 74 6.74 -6.75 20.79
C ALA A 74 7.44 -5.55 21.45
N GLU A 75 8.19 -4.75 20.68
CA GLU A 75 8.85 -3.52 21.14
C GLU A 75 7.93 -2.27 21.08
N GLY A 76 6.66 -2.44 20.73
CA GLY A 76 5.67 -1.36 20.67
C GLY A 76 5.74 -0.50 19.41
N PHE A 77 6.30 -1.01 18.32
CA PHE A 77 6.16 -0.37 17.02
C PHE A 77 4.80 -0.64 16.39
N VAL A 78 4.30 0.33 15.62
CA VAL A 78 3.18 0.15 14.70
C VAL A 78 3.78 -0.34 13.38
N VAL A 79 3.69 -1.65 13.15
CA VAL A 79 4.43 -2.33 12.07
C VAL A 79 3.54 -2.54 10.86
N LEU A 80 4.00 -2.08 9.69
CA LEU A 80 3.37 -2.24 8.39
C LEU A 80 4.31 -3.03 7.46
N PRO A 81 4.19 -4.36 7.39
CA PRO A 81 5.09 -5.21 6.62
C PRO A 81 4.74 -5.25 5.12
N TYR A 82 5.72 -4.95 4.26
CA TYR A 82 5.68 -5.20 2.83
C TYR A 82 5.91 -6.68 2.54
N MET A 83 5.06 -7.27 1.69
CA MET A 83 5.09 -8.71 1.44
C MET A 83 4.69 -9.08 0.01
N SER A 84 5.15 -10.24 -0.47
CA SER A 84 4.54 -10.90 -1.63
C SER A 84 3.14 -11.38 -1.24
N PRO A 85 2.09 -11.17 -2.08
CA PRO A 85 0.72 -11.50 -1.73
C PRO A 85 0.52 -13.01 -1.62
N ASP A 86 0.52 -13.49 -0.38
CA ASP A 86 0.27 -14.86 0.05
C ASP A 86 -0.59 -14.86 1.30
N LEU A 87 -1.77 -15.49 1.25
CA LEU A 87 -2.74 -15.45 2.34
C LEU A 87 -2.19 -16.05 3.64
N MET A 88 -1.41 -17.13 3.56
CA MET A 88 -0.86 -17.77 4.76
C MET A 88 0.21 -16.90 5.41
N THR A 89 1.02 -16.23 4.62
CA THR A 89 1.96 -15.21 5.09
C THR A 89 1.23 -14.06 5.78
N ALA A 90 0.16 -13.53 5.18
CA ALA A 90 -0.64 -12.48 5.78
C ALA A 90 -1.22 -12.90 7.13
N LYS A 91 -1.78 -14.12 7.24
CA LYS A 91 -2.26 -14.69 8.52
C LYS A 91 -1.15 -14.84 9.58
N ARG A 92 0.08 -15.14 9.16
CA ARG A 92 1.24 -15.16 10.07
C ARG A 92 1.65 -13.75 10.52
N LEU A 93 1.60 -12.76 9.63
CA LEU A 93 1.86 -11.35 9.97
C LEU A 93 0.85 -10.79 10.96
N VAL A 94 -0.44 -11.15 10.83
CA VAL A 94 -1.46 -10.83 11.84
C VAL A 94 -1.07 -11.39 13.21
N LYS A 95 -0.67 -12.66 13.28
CA LYS A 95 -0.20 -13.29 14.53
C LYS A 95 1.07 -12.66 15.08
N ALA A 96 1.96 -12.20 14.21
CA ALA A 96 3.20 -11.51 14.58
C ALA A 96 2.97 -10.08 15.10
N GLY A 97 1.72 -9.58 15.09
CA GLY A 97 1.37 -8.27 15.62
C GLY A 97 1.46 -7.12 14.62
N ALA A 98 1.38 -7.39 13.31
CA ALA A 98 1.27 -6.34 12.31
C ALA A 98 0.05 -5.44 12.55
N ALA A 99 0.17 -4.15 12.28
CA ALA A 99 -0.94 -3.19 12.35
C ALA A 99 -1.72 -3.07 11.05
N ALA A 100 -1.08 -3.38 9.92
CA ALA A 100 -1.65 -3.50 8.59
C ALA A 100 -0.83 -4.50 7.79
N VAL A 101 -1.27 -4.90 6.61
CA VAL A 101 -0.50 -5.77 5.70
C VAL A 101 -0.34 -5.07 4.36
N MET A 102 0.87 -5.07 3.80
CA MET A 102 1.20 -4.33 2.58
C MET A 102 1.60 -5.26 1.42
N PRO A 103 0.63 -5.93 0.76
CA PRO A 103 0.93 -6.76 -0.41
C PRO A 103 1.35 -5.92 -1.61
N LEU A 104 2.32 -6.40 -2.39
CA LEU A 104 2.70 -5.79 -3.65
C LEU A 104 1.62 -5.99 -4.73
N GLY A 105 1.33 -4.95 -5.51
CA GLY A 105 0.56 -5.03 -6.76
C GLY A 105 1.40 -5.57 -7.92
N ALA A 106 2.66 -5.15 -8.00
CA ALA A 106 3.71 -5.61 -8.91
C ALA A 106 5.08 -5.25 -8.31
N PRO A 107 6.20 -5.74 -8.83
CA PRO A 107 7.53 -5.42 -8.30
C PRO A 107 7.80 -3.92 -8.18
N ILE A 108 8.55 -3.53 -7.15
CA ILE A 108 8.93 -2.13 -6.87
C ILE A 108 9.50 -1.48 -8.14
N GLY A 109 9.08 -0.25 -8.42
CA GLY A 109 9.61 0.55 -9.54
C GLY A 109 9.15 0.13 -10.93
N SER A 110 8.29 -0.90 -11.04
CA SER A 110 7.91 -1.47 -12.32
C SER A 110 6.77 -0.73 -13.04
N ASN A 111 5.94 0.07 -12.34
CA ASN A 111 4.74 0.72 -12.87
C ASN A 111 3.79 -0.22 -13.64
N ARG A 112 3.77 -1.52 -13.26
CA ARG A 112 3.03 -2.58 -13.97
C ARG A 112 1.59 -2.75 -13.51
N GLY A 113 1.18 -2.01 -12.49
CA GLY A 113 -0.18 -2.02 -11.94
C GLY A 113 -0.49 -3.21 -11.04
N LEU A 114 -1.77 -3.53 -10.94
CA LEU A 114 -2.32 -4.53 -10.03
C LEU A 114 -2.23 -5.95 -10.62
N LYS A 115 -1.02 -6.48 -10.81
CA LYS A 115 -0.80 -7.84 -11.36
C LYS A 115 -1.20 -8.96 -10.40
N THR A 116 -1.33 -8.65 -9.14
CA THR A 116 -1.70 -9.59 -8.07
C THR A 116 -3.11 -9.33 -7.54
N LYS A 117 -3.96 -8.67 -8.33
CA LYS A 117 -5.30 -8.21 -7.95
C LYS A 117 -6.12 -9.27 -7.23
N GLU A 118 -6.27 -10.46 -7.83
CA GLU A 118 -7.07 -11.56 -7.27
C GLU A 118 -6.59 -12.01 -5.89
N LEU A 119 -5.28 -12.07 -5.68
CA LEU A 119 -4.70 -12.43 -4.39
C LEU A 119 -4.96 -11.34 -3.34
N ILE A 120 -4.91 -10.06 -3.74
CA ILE A 120 -5.21 -8.94 -2.87
C ILE A 120 -6.70 -8.94 -2.48
N GLU A 121 -7.62 -9.22 -3.40
CA GLU A 121 -9.06 -9.35 -3.14
C GLU A 121 -9.34 -10.43 -2.09
N ILE A 122 -8.70 -11.59 -2.20
CA ILE A 122 -8.78 -12.67 -1.19
C ILE A 122 -8.26 -12.15 0.17
N MET A 123 -7.14 -11.43 0.18
CA MET A 123 -6.60 -10.91 1.44
C MET A 123 -7.51 -9.86 2.08
N ILE A 124 -8.16 -8.99 1.29
CA ILE A 124 -9.13 -8.00 1.79
C ILE A 124 -10.31 -8.68 2.48
N GLN A 125 -10.76 -9.82 1.95
CA GLN A 125 -11.89 -10.58 2.51
C GLN A 125 -11.52 -11.37 3.77
N GLU A 126 -10.30 -11.91 3.84
CA GLU A 126 -9.87 -12.90 4.83
C GLU A 126 -9.06 -12.33 6.00
N ILE A 127 -8.44 -11.17 5.83
CA ILE A 127 -7.52 -10.59 6.82
C ILE A 127 -8.24 -9.50 7.62
N PRO A 128 -8.28 -9.58 8.96
CA PRO A 128 -8.97 -8.61 9.80
C PRO A 128 -8.17 -7.31 10.04
N LEU A 129 -7.15 -7.05 9.25
CA LEU A 129 -6.32 -5.84 9.30
C LEU A 129 -6.45 -5.03 8.01
N PRO A 130 -6.16 -3.73 8.04
CA PRO A 130 -6.10 -2.92 6.84
C PRO A 130 -5.13 -3.52 5.81
N ILE A 131 -5.58 -3.66 4.57
CA ILE A 131 -4.74 -4.05 3.43
C ILE A 131 -4.35 -2.77 2.68
N ILE A 132 -3.06 -2.54 2.56
CA ILE A 132 -2.49 -1.39 1.86
C ILE A 132 -1.78 -1.91 0.62
N VAL A 133 -2.26 -1.57 -0.57
CA VAL A 133 -1.59 -2.01 -1.80
C VAL A 133 -0.31 -1.21 -1.98
N ASP A 134 0.82 -1.92 -1.95
CA ASP A 134 2.16 -1.35 -2.07
C ASP A 134 2.82 -1.80 -3.37
N ALA A 135 3.68 -0.96 -3.92
CA ALA A 135 4.48 -1.21 -5.12
C ALA A 135 3.71 -1.55 -6.41
N GLY A 136 4.30 -1.19 -7.51
CA GLY A 136 3.81 -1.50 -8.85
C GLY A 136 2.72 -0.59 -9.39
N ILE A 137 2.02 0.17 -8.57
CA ILE A 137 1.00 1.13 -9.03
C ILE A 137 1.67 2.20 -9.88
N GLY A 138 1.30 2.29 -11.15
CA GLY A 138 1.89 3.19 -12.14
C GLY A 138 0.94 4.27 -12.65
N ARG A 139 -0.38 4.12 -12.42
CA ARG A 139 -1.41 5.04 -12.92
C ARG A 139 -2.46 5.35 -11.87
N PRO A 140 -3.04 6.57 -11.87
CA PRO A 140 -4.15 6.94 -10.99
C PRO A 140 -5.34 5.98 -11.07
N SER A 141 -5.68 5.47 -12.26
CA SER A 141 -6.75 4.47 -12.44
C SER A 141 -6.52 3.17 -11.68
N GLU A 142 -5.27 2.74 -11.52
CA GLU A 142 -4.92 1.55 -10.75
C GLU A 142 -5.05 1.77 -9.24
N ALA A 143 -4.75 2.99 -8.78
CA ALA A 143 -5.01 3.39 -7.40
C ALA A 143 -6.53 3.43 -7.11
N ALA A 144 -7.33 4.00 -8.03
CA ALA A 144 -8.78 3.97 -7.91
C ALA A 144 -9.30 2.52 -7.84
N ALA A 145 -8.84 1.65 -8.74
CA ALA A 145 -9.23 0.24 -8.76
C ALA A 145 -8.86 -0.49 -7.46
N ALA A 146 -7.68 -0.22 -6.87
CA ALA A 146 -7.30 -0.77 -5.58
C ALA A 146 -8.26 -0.33 -4.46
N MET A 147 -8.64 0.94 -4.45
CA MET A 147 -9.59 1.47 -3.46
C MET A 147 -11.01 0.95 -3.66
N GLU A 148 -11.45 0.75 -4.92
CA GLU A 148 -12.75 0.15 -5.28
C GLU A 148 -12.86 -1.32 -4.82
N MET A 149 -11.75 -2.07 -4.82
CA MET A 149 -11.70 -3.43 -4.26
C MET A 149 -11.89 -3.47 -2.74
N GLY A 150 -11.74 -2.34 -2.06
CA GLY A 150 -11.82 -2.26 -0.59
C GLY A 150 -10.46 -2.19 0.12
N ALA A 151 -9.38 -1.95 -0.61
CA ALA A 151 -8.11 -1.64 0.04
C ALA A 151 -8.25 -0.43 0.97
N ALA A 152 -7.57 -0.47 2.11
CA ALA A 152 -7.61 0.62 3.09
C ALA A 152 -6.80 1.84 2.63
N ALA A 153 -5.73 1.59 1.86
CA ALA A 153 -4.88 2.63 1.28
C ALA A 153 -4.03 2.07 0.14
N VAL A 154 -3.34 2.95 -0.55
CA VAL A 154 -2.30 2.63 -1.53
C VAL A 154 -1.01 3.38 -1.19
N LEU A 155 0.13 2.80 -1.49
CA LEU A 155 1.43 3.47 -1.46
C LEU A 155 1.91 3.70 -2.89
N VAL A 156 2.21 4.94 -3.22
CA VAL A 156 2.67 5.35 -4.56
C VAL A 156 3.93 6.19 -4.42
N ASN A 157 4.99 5.79 -5.11
CA ASN A 157 6.26 6.51 -5.14
C ASN A 157 6.74 6.70 -6.58
N THR A 158 7.24 5.66 -7.22
CA THR A 158 7.90 5.70 -8.53
C THR A 158 7.06 6.41 -9.60
N ALA A 159 5.76 6.11 -9.67
CA ALA A 159 4.86 6.71 -10.65
C ALA A 159 4.75 8.24 -10.52
N ILE A 160 4.92 8.77 -9.33
CA ILE A 160 4.94 10.22 -9.10
C ILE A 160 6.35 10.77 -9.37
N ALA A 161 7.37 10.14 -8.78
CA ALA A 161 8.74 10.63 -8.83
C ALA A 161 9.33 10.66 -10.26
N THR A 162 8.91 9.74 -11.12
CA THR A 162 9.39 9.62 -12.51
C THR A 162 8.46 10.27 -13.54
N ALA A 163 7.35 10.88 -13.12
CA ALA A 163 6.46 11.59 -14.03
C ALA A 163 7.10 12.87 -14.56
N GLU A 164 6.77 13.28 -15.78
CA GLU A 164 7.21 14.56 -16.35
C GLU A 164 6.76 15.75 -15.50
N GLN A 165 5.59 15.64 -14.86
CA GLN A 165 5.04 16.66 -13.95
C GLN A 165 4.64 16.01 -12.61
N PRO A 166 5.58 15.78 -11.68
CA PRO A 166 5.33 15.05 -10.44
C PRO A 166 4.20 15.64 -9.57
N VAL A 167 4.11 16.96 -9.48
CA VAL A 167 3.07 17.63 -8.68
C VAL A 167 1.67 17.38 -9.25
N THR A 168 1.52 17.48 -10.58
CA THR A 168 0.26 17.19 -11.25
C THR A 168 -0.12 15.71 -11.10
N MET A 169 0.85 14.80 -11.23
CA MET A 169 0.64 13.37 -11.05
C MET A 169 0.24 13.04 -9.61
N ALA A 170 0.86 13.65 -8.60
CA ALA A 170 0.49 13.46 -7.20
C ALA A 170 -0.97 13.88 -6.94
N ARG A 171 -1.41 15.01 -7.50
CA ARG A 171 -2.81 15.46 -7.42
C ARG A 171 -3.77 14.47 -8.10
N ALA A 172 -3.40 13.95 -9.26
CA ALA A 172 -4.21 12.96 -9.97
C ALA A 172 -4.37 11.67 -9.14
N PHE A 173 -3.30 11.19 -8.49
CA PHE A 173 -3.38 10.07 -7.56
C PHE A 173 -4.28 10.34 -6.36
N ALA A 174 -4.18 11.52 -5.75
CA ALA A 174 -5.04 11.89 -4.62
C ALA A 174 -6.52 11.86 -5.00
N LEU A 175 -6.89 12.42 -6.16
CA LEU A 175 -8.27 12.39 -6.68
C LEU A 175 -8.72 10.95 -6.98
N ALA A 176 -7.87 10.12 -7.55
CA ALA A 176 -8.18 8.73 -7.87
C ALA A 176 -8.45 7.89 -6.60
N VAL A 177 -7.65 8.07 -5.56
CA VAL A 177 -7.86 7.41 -4.25
C VAL A 177 -9.19 7.82 -3.64
N GLN A 178 -9.52 9.11 -3.67
CA GLN A 178 -10.80 9.62 -3.17
C GLN A 178 -11.99 9.05 -3.97
N ALA A 179 -11.89 9.03 -5.30
CA ALA A 179 -12.92 8.49 -6.17
C ALA A 179 -13.16 7.00 -5.92
N GLY A 180 -12.10 6.20 -5.90
CA GLY A 180 -12.19 4.75 -5.64
C GLY A 180 -12.76 4.45 -4.26
N ARG A 181 -12.34 5.19 -3.22
CA ARG A 181 -12.90 5.02 -1.87
C ARG A 181 -14.38 5.38 -1.81
N SER A 182 -14.78 6.46 -2.47
CA SER A 182 -16.18 6.87 -2.53
C SER A 182 -17.04 5.84 -3.26
N ALA A 183 -16.54 5.28 -4.36
CA ALA A 183 -17.22 4.21 -5.11
C ALA A 183 -17.41 2.95 -4.25
N PHE A 184 -16.37 2.50 -3.54
CA PHE A 184 -16.43 1.37 -2.62
C PHE A 184 -17.50 1.58 -1.54
N LEU A 185 -17.53 2.76 -0.91
CA LEU A 185 -18.49 3.08 0.15
C LEU A 185 -19.92 3.23 -0.37
N ALA A 186 -20.10 3.68 -1.62
CA ALA A 186 -21.41 3.79 -2.25
C ALA A 186 -22.01 2.42 -2.62
N GLY A 187 -21.19 1.38 -2.76
CA GLY A 187 -21.59 0.06 -3.21
C GLY A 187 -21.85 0.05 -4.73
N PRO A 188 -20.87 -0.38 -5.54
CA PRO A 188 -21.03 -0.50 -6.99
C PRO A 188 -22.21 -1.39 -7.36
N GLY A 189 -22.92 -1.05 -8.45
CA GLY A 189 -23.97 -1.89 -8.99
C GLY A 189 -23.48 -3.27 -9.39
N ALA A 190 -24.32 -4.29 -9.30
CA ALA A 190 -23.97 -5.66 -9.64
C ALA A 190 -23.59 -5.80 -11.12
N ILE A 191 -22.55 -6.59 -11.40
CA ILE A 191 -22.21 -6.99 -12.77
C ILE A 191 -23.27 -7.97 -13.24
N GLN A 192 -23.93 -7.67 -14.36
CA GLN A 192 -24.99 -8.48 -14.96
C GLN A 192 -24.43 -9.27 -16.16
N THR A 193 -24.87 -10.53 -16.30
CA THR A 193 -24.54 -11.35 -17.48
C THR A 193 -25.34 -10.86 -18.72
N PHE A 194 -26.56 -10.36 -18.51
CA PHE A 194 -27.43 -9.83 -19.57
C PHE A 194 -27.68 -8.34 -19.36
N ALA A 195 -27.94 -7.64 -20.46
CA ALA A 195 -28.33 -6.24 -20.40
C ALA A 195 -29.65 -6.07 -19.64
N SER A 196 -29.68 -5.10 -18.71
CA SER A 196 -30.88 -4.69 -17.99
C SER A 196 -30.99 -3.17 -18.09
N ALA A 197 -32.12 -2.69 -18.65
CA ALA A 197 -32.32 -1.25 -18.78
C ALA A 197 -32.57 -0.62 -17.41
N SER A 198 -31.82 0.43 -17.09
CA SER A 198 -32.00 1.25 -15.88
C SER A 198 -33.12 2.31 -16.07
N SER A 199 -33.52 2.56 -17.30
CA SER A 199 -34.62 3.49 -17.66
C SER A 199 -35.78 2.74 -18.31
N PRO A 200 -37.04 3.19 -18.15
CA PRO A 200 -38.17 2.57 -18.84
C PRO A 200 -37.94 2.56 -20.34
N LEU A 201 -38.05 1.38 -20.97
CA LEU A 201 -37.92 1.23 -22.43
C LEU A 201 -39.22 1.64 -23.19
N THR A 202 -40.31 1.80 -22.46
CA THR A 202 -41.64 2.13 -23.03
C THR A 202 -42.38 3.12 -22.16
N GLY A 203 -43.28 3.91 -22.74
CA GLY A 203 -44.27 4.71 -22.00
C GLY A 203 -44.10 6.22 -22.07
N PHE A 204 -42.94 6.78 -22.40
CA PHE A 204 -42.79 8.24 -22.52
C PHE A 204 -43.01 8.81 -23.94
N LEU A 205 -43.20 7.93 -24.93
CA LEU A 205 -43.50 8.31 -26.33
C LEU A 205 -44.97 8.19 -26.69
N ASN A 206 -45.82 7.80 -25.74
CA ASN A 206 -47.29 7.60 -25.96
C ASN A 206 -48.11 8.55 -25.09
N SER A 207 -47.76 9.82 -25.08
CA SER A 207 -48.63 10.89 -24.55
C SER A 207 -48.94 11.89 -25.64
#